data_d4d4369d5d4f28a6f2ebe45580c64278
#
_entry.id   d4d4369d5d4f28a6f2ebe45580c64278
#
_cell.length_a   1.000
_cell.length_b   1.000
_cell.length_c   1.000
_cell.angle_alpha   90.00
_cell.angle_beta   90.00
_cell.angle_gamma   90.00
#
_symmetry.space_group_name_H-M   'P 1'
#
loop_
_entity.id
_entity.type
_entity.pdbx_description
1 polymer ?
#
loop_
_entity_poly.entity_id
_entity_poly.type
_entity_poly.pdbx_seq_one_letter_code
_entity_poly.pdbx_strand_id
1 'polypeptide(L)'
;MVWGDLKEDGTIVGNIGRSLKNRKMMAVFPDESHGKHAVTHYKVLKRYGYVTLVECKLETGRTHQIRVHMRHIGHPLFNDIEYGGDQVLKGPNIS
;
A
#
# COMPACT_ATOMS: atom_id res chain seq x y z
N MET A 1 -9.92 -1.05 0.59
CA MET A 1 -10.03 -1.17 -0.88
C MET A 1 -8.82 -0.54 -1.52
N VAL A 2 -8.28 -1.18 -2.51
CA VAL A 2 -7.08 -0.69 -3.21
C VAL A 2 -7.36 -0.51 -4.68
N TRP A 3 -6.56 0.35 -5.33
CA TRP A 3 -6.64 0.53 -6.77
C TRP A 3 -6.01 -0.65 -7.49
N GLY A 4 -6.57 -0.97 -8.63
CA GLY A 4 -6.06 -2.04 -9.47
C GLY A 4 -6.72 -3.38 -9.20
N ASP A 5 -6.36 -4.36 -10.00
CA ASP A 5 -6.91 -5.70 -9.93
C ASP A 5 -5.91 -6.67 -9.32
N LEU A 6 -6.03 -6.87 -8.00
CA LEU A 6 -5.25 -7.86 -7.30
C LEU A 6 -5.89 -9.22 -7.48
N LYS A 7 -5.17 -10.13 -8.09
CA LYS A 7 -5.72 -11.43 -8.47
C LYS A 7 -5.56 -12.52 -7.42
N GLU A 8 -4.60 -12.37 -6.52
CA GLU A 8 -4.27 -13.40 -5.54
C GLU A 8 -3.98 -12.80 -4.17
N ASP A 9 -4.19 -13.62 -3.15
CA ASP A 9 -3.75 -13.28 -1.80
C ASP A 9 -2.23 -13.24 -1.75
N GLY A 10 -1.68 -12.52 -0.79
CA GLY A 10 -0.23 -12.43 -0.70
C GLY A 10 0.27 -11.87 0.60
N THR A 11 1.59 -11.75 0.67
CA THR A 11 2.29 -11.19 1.81
C THR A 11 3.29 -10.17 1.31
N ILE A 12 3.29 -9.00 1.95
CA ILE A 12 4.25 -7.94 1.64
C ILE A 12 5.23 -7.87 2.80
N VAL A 13 6.51 -8.08 2.50
CA VAL A 13 7.59 -7.97 3.48
C VAL A 13 8.51 -6.85 3.04
N GLY A 14 8.76 -5.90 3.92
CA GLY A 14 9.66 -4.81 3.60
C GLY A 14 9.78 -3.86 4.77
N ASN A 15 10.98 -3.35 4.99
CA ASN A 15 11.23 -2.41 6.06
C ASN A 15 10.54 -1.09 5.76
N ILE A 16 9.89 -0.53 6.77
CA ILE A 16 9.21 0.76 6.65
C ILE A 16 9.94 1.77 7.50
N GLY A 17 10.31 2.87 6.87
CA GLY A 17 10.94 3.99 7.53
C GLY A 17 10.49 5.29 6.92
N ARG A 18 10.92 6.39 7.52
CA ARG A 18 10.55 7.70 7.01
C ARG A 18 11.24 7.95 5.67
N SER A 19 10.46 8.44 4.70
CA SER A 19 10.99 8.72 3.38
C SER A 19 12.12 9.74 3.43
N LEU A 20 13.18 9.49 2.67
CA LEU A 20 14.30 10.42 2.57
C LEU A 20 13.97 11.61 1.69
N LYS A 21 13.02 11.47 0.79
CA LYS A 21 12.60 12.55 -0.11
C LYS A 21 11.52 13.43 0.49
N ASN A 22 10.64 12.84 1.29
CA ASN A 22 9.54 13.57 1.90
C ASN A 22 9.33 13.04 3.31
N ARG A 23 9.78 13.80 4.29
CA ARG A 23 9.74 13.37 5.70
C ARG A 23 8.34 13.22 6.28
N LYS A 24 7.33 13.70 5.59
CA LYS A 24 5.94 13.52 6.01
C LYS A 24 5.38 12.16 5.63
N MET A 25 6.11 11.43 4.79
CA MET A 25 5.69 10.12 4.31
C MET A 25 6.62 9.03 4.79
N MET A 26 6.10 7.81 4.83
CA MET A 26 6.87 6.61 5.06
C MET A 26 7.19 5.97 3.71
N ALA A 27 8.20 5.12 3.69
CA ALA A 27 8.60 4.42 2.46
C ALA A 27 9.10 3.02 2.80
N VAL A 28 9.11 2.15 1.79
CA VAL A 28 9.69 0.81 1.92
C VAL A 28 11.15 0.88 1.49
N PHE A 29 12.02 0.32 2.33
CA PHE A 29 13.45 0.25 2.05
C PHE A 29 13.84 -1.21 1.82
N PRO A 30 14.55 -1.50 0.73
CA PRO A 30 15.01 -2.87 0.45
C PRO A 30 16.16 -3.30 1.36
N ASP A 31 16.80 -2.35 2.00
CA ASP A 31 17.96 -2.56 2.83
C ASP A 31 17.53 -2.57 4.30
N GLU A 32 17.93 -3.61 5.03
CA GLU A 32 17.60 -3.74 6.45
C GLU A 32 18.27 -2.67 7.33
N SER A 33 19.21 -1.92 6.78
CA SER A 33 19.85 -0.83 7.53
C SER A 33 18.92 0.38 7.73
N HIS A 34 17.85 0.45 6.96
CA HIS A 34 16.87 1.54 7.06
C HIS A 34 15.48 1.02 7.38
N GLY A 35 14.78 1.75 8.22
CA GLY A 35 13.41 1.40 8.57
C GLY A 35 13.33 0.23 9.54
N LYS A 36 12.13 -0.18 9.84
CA LYS A 36 11.85 -1.30 10.75
C LYS A 36 11.13 -2.40 9.99
N HIS A 37 11.48 -3.63 10.30
CA HIS A 37 10.86 -4.80 9.69
C HIS A 37 9.34 -4.71 9.78
N ALA A 38 8.67 -4.96 8.65
CA ALA A 38 7.22 -4.90 8.57
C ALA A 38 6.69 -5.99 7.67
N VAL A 39 5.60 -6.60 8.09
CA VAL A 39 4.95 -7.69 7.34
C VAL A 39 3.45 -7.43 7.30
N THR A 40 2.89 -7.42 6.11
CA THR A 40 1.46 -7.28 5.87
C THR A 40 0.97 -8.46 5.05
N HIS A 41 0.00 -9.19 5.57
CA HIS A 41 -0.68 -10.23 4.81
C HIS A 41 -1.97 -9.64 4.25
N TYR A 42 -2.29 -9.95 3.00
CA TYR A 42 -3.54 -9.48 2.43
C TYR A 42 -4.29 -10.63 1.78
N LYS A 43 -5.61 -10.56 1.88
CA LYS A 43 -6.52 -11.53 1.29
C LYS A 43 -7.50 -10.81 0.38
N VAL A 44 -7.62 -11.26 -0.85
CA VAL A 44 -8.55 -10.68 -1.80
C VAL A 44 -9.95 -11.17 -1.47
N LEU A 45 -10.85 -10.24 -1.18
CA LEU A 45 -12.23 -10.56 -0.85
C LEU A 45 -13.15 -10.41 -2.06
N LYS A 46 -12.95 -9.36 -2.87
CA LYS A 46 -13.76 -9.14 -4.04
C LYS A 46 -13.01 -8.27 -5.04
N ARG A 47 -13.11 -8.62 -6.30
CA ARG A 47 -12.47 -7.89 -7.40
C ARG A 47 -13.53 -7.18 -8.22
N TYR A 48 -13.31 -5.88 -8.46
CA TYR A 48 -14.23 -5.06 -9.25
C TYR A 48 -13.65 -4.65 -10.60
N GLY A 49 -12.45 -5.12 -10.92
CA GLY A 49 -11.75 -4.77 -12.14
C GLY A 49 -10.76 -3.64 -11.98
N TYR A 50 -11.22 -2.47 -11.58
CA TYR A 50 -10.35 -1.31 -11.37
C TYR A 50 -9.99 -1.09 -9.90
N VAL A 51 -10.71 -1.69 -8.98
CA VAL A 51 -10.39 -1.70 -7.55
C VAL A 51 -10.59 -3.09 -6.99
N THR A 52 -9.96 -3.36 -5.86
CA THR A 52 -10.05 -4.66 -5.18
C THR A 52 -10.30 -4.44 -3.70
N LEU A 53 -11.26 -5.18 -3.16
CA LEU A 53 -11.50 -5.19 -1.72
C LEU A 53 -10.60 -6.23 -1.09
N VAL A 54 -9.74 -5.82 -0.17
CA VAL A 54 -8.80 -6.71 0.50
C VAL A 54 -8.94 -6.62 2.01
N GLU A 55 -8.66 -7.74 2.66
CA GLU A 55 -8.54 -7.79 4.11
C GLU A 55 -7.05 -7.89 4.44
N CYS A 56 -6.58 -7.04 5.34
CA CYS A 56 -5.17 -7.04 5.72
C CYS A 56 -5.01 -7.53 7.15
N LYS A 57 -4.00 -8.39 7.36
CA LYS A 57 -3.58 -8.81 8.69
C LYS A 57 -2.13 -8.42 8.88
N LEU A 58 -1.85 -7.74 9.96
CA LEU A 58 -0.52 -7.21 10.24
C LEU A 58 0.20 -8.07 11.26
N GLU A 59 1.45 -8.44 10.98
CA GLU A 59 2.35 -9.02 11.97
C GLU A 59 3.08 -7.93 12.74
N THR A 60 3.15 -6.73 12.16
CA THR A 60 3.81 -5.56 12.73
C THR A 60 2.86 -4.38 12.61
N GLY A 61 3.12 -3.31 13.37
CA GLY A 61 2.26 -2.13 13.35
C GLY A 61 3.05 -0.85 13.10
N ARG A 62 3.75 -0.76 11.98
CA ARG A 62 4.52 0.43 11.64
C ARG A 62 3.61 1.54 11.15
N THR A 63 4.08 2.77 11.28
CA THR A 63 3.33 3.95 10.84
C THR A 63 2.96 3.83 9.36
N HIS A 64 1.70 4.04 9.05
CA HIS A 64 1.16 3.97 7.68
C HIS A 64 1.45 2.64 6.96
N GLN A 65 1.63 1.56 7.71
CA GLN A 65 2.11 0.29 7.15
C GLN A 65 1.29 -0.20 5.97
N ILE A 66 -0.03 -0.30 6.10
CA ILE A 66 -0.87 -0.79 5.01
C ILE A 66 -0.78 0.14 3.81
N ARG A 67 -0.81 1.44 4.04
CA ARG A 67 -0.75 2.44 2.96
C ARG A 67 0.54 2.32 2.18
N VAL A 68 1.67 2.23 2.88
CA VAL A 68 2.99 2.16 2.27
C VAL A 68 3.20 0.83 1.56
N HIS A 69 2.85 -0.27 2.21
CA HIS A 69 3.01 -1.60 1.61
C HIS A 69 2.15 -1.77 0.36
N MET A 70 0.89 -1.33 0.40
CA MET A 70 0.03 -1.46 -0.76
C MET A 70 0.50 -0.60 -1.93
N ARG A 71 0.99 0.61 -1.65
CA ARG A 71 1.60 1.43 -2.70
C ARG A 71 2.84 0.76 -3.27
N HIS A 72 3.64 0.12 -2.42
CA HIS A 72 4.88 -0.53 -2.84
C HIS A 72 4.62 -1.62 -3.89
N ILE A 73 3.52 -2.35 -3.76
CA ILE A 73 3.17 -3.38 -4.74
C ILE A 73 2.34 -2.83 -5.92
N GLY A 74 2.19 -1.51 -6.00
CA GLY A 74 1.51 -0.87 -7.12
C GLY A 74 0.00 -0.76 -6.96
N HIS A 75 -0.52 -0.95 -5.75
CA HIS A 75 -1.96 -0.91 -5.49
C HIS A 75 -2.28 0.02 -4.30
N PRO A 76 -2.09 1.34 -4.46
CA PRO A 76 -2.35 2.26 -3.35
C PRO A 76 -3.82 2.19 -2.89
N LEU A 77 -4.06 2.56 -1.65
CA LEU A 77 -5.41 2.55 -1.10
C LEU A 77 -6.30 3.55 -1.82
N PHE A 78 -7.55 3.16 -1.97
CA PHE A 78 -8.55 4.04 -2.58
C PHE A 78 -8.70 5.33 -1.76
N ASN A 79 -8.61 6.47 -2.44
CA ASN A 79 -8.66 7.81 -1.83
C ASN A 79 -7.47 8.15 -0.93
N ASP A 80 -6.36 7.44 -1.06
CA ASP A 80 -5.16 7.77 -0.31
C ASP A 80 -4.32 8.76 -1.12
N ILE A 81 -4.57 10.03 -0.92
CA ILE A 81 -3.93 11.11 -1.68
C ILE A 81 -2.43 11.13 -1.48
N GLU A 82 -1.97 10.95 -0.24
CA GLU A 82 -0.55 11.03 0.08
C GLU A 82 0.29 9.94 -0.57
N TYR A 83 -0.28 8.74 -0.71
CA TYR A 83 0.46 7.59 -1.24
C TYR A 83 0.04 7.20 -2.65
N GLY A 84 -0.57 8.12 -3.38
CA GLY A 84 -0.80 7.95 -4.80
C GLY A 84 -2.20 7.60 -5.25
N GLY A 85 -3.13 7.43 -4.31
CA GLY A 85 -4.51 7.11 -4.65
C GLY A 85 -5.21 8.21 -5.46
N ASP A 86 -4.76 9.43 -5.30
CA ASP A 86 -5.31 10.59 -6.02
C ASP A 86 -5.02 10.56 -7.51
N GLN A 87 -3.96 9.88 -7.92
CA GLN A 87 -3.60 9.80 -9.33
C GLN A 87 -4.72 9.22 -10.17
N VAL A 88 -5.44 8.27 -9.60
CA VAL A 88 -6.55 7.65 -10.28
C VAL A 88 -7.77 8.55 -10.26
N LEU A 89 -7.94 9.32 -9.17
CA LEU A 89 -9.06 10.25 -9.04
C LEU A 89 -9.00 11.38 -10.06
N LYS A 90 -7.84 11.64 -10.63
CA LYS A 90 -7.71 12.65 -11.68
C LYS A 90 -8.21 12.18 -13.03
N GLY A 91 -8.44 10.90 -13.18
CA GLY A 91 -9.02 10.35 -14.39
C GLY A 91 -10.49 10.76 -14.52
N PRO A 92 -10.97 10.97 -15.73
CA PRO A 92 -12.32 11.49 -15.93
C PRO A 92 -13.43 10.54 -15.46
N ASN A 93 -13.13 9.29 -15.27
CA ASN A 93 -14.14 8.28 -14.95
C ASN A 93 -14.14 7.86 -13.49
N ILE A 94 -13.32 8.46 -12.66
CA ILE A 94 -13.10 7.98 -11.31
C ILE A 94 -13.72 8.90 -10.27
N SER A 95 -13.94 10.09 -10.62
CA SER A 95 -14.49 11.09 -9.72
C SER A 95 -15.86 10.69 -9.17
#